data_701aef6634a9ea714239358279bd3c40
#
_entry.id   701aef6634a9ea714239358279bd3c40
#
_cell.length_a   1.000
_cell.length_b   1.000
_cell.length_c   1.000
_cell.angle_alpha   90.00
_cell.angle_beta   90.00
_cell.angle_gamma   90.00
#
_symmetry.space_group_name_H-M   'P 1'
#
loop_
_entity.id
_entity.type
_entity.pdbx_description
1 polymer ?
#
loop_
_entity_poly.entity_id
_entity_poly.type
_entity_poly.pdbx_seq_one_letter_code
_entity_poly.pdbx_strand_id
1 'polypeptide(L)'
;MCALPAIESSYAVFTSHGLCGYRDPDYAPLVITLTILNAMESFLWRYIRGAGLAYGASIRNDAESEQIHFILYRAPNAAKAFSEGRKVIEALAYGTPLDDGSRVAFDETMLESAKSSLHFSIADAEGTVGAAALESFVDVRLKRMGRGRGKRLLQQASSVTLDDVQRCMQQYIMPIFDASTSVCAVSCSLSTAPSIRDALQAHGYVMNDVDMPGGASDASSDSASDSGWDA
;
A
#
# COMPACT_ATOMS: atom_id res chain seq x y z
N MET A 1 14.14 -6.67 7.57
CA MET A 1 13.09 -7.69 7.72
C MET A 1 13.02 -8.08 9.18
N CYS A 2 11.82 -8.24 9.75
CA CYS A 2 11.60 -8.67 11.12
C CYS A 2 10.88 -10.03 11.12
N ALA A 3 11.55 -11.08 11.58
CA ALA A 3 10.97 -12.41 11.72
C ALA A 3 10.48 -12.61 13.16
N LEU A 4 9.20 -12.93 13.33
CA LEU A 4 8.53 -13.01 14.62
C LEU A 4 7.94 -14.42 14.84
N PRO A 5 8.18 -15.04 16.03
CA PRO A 5 7.65 -16.38 16.31
C PRO A 5 6.13 -16.39 16.53
N ALA A 6 5.54 -15.26 16.89
CA ALA A 6 4.13 -15.15 17.28
C ALA A 6 3.16 -14.87 16.12
N ILE A 7 3.65 -14.75 14.88
CA ILE A 7 2.81 -14.47 13.72
C ILE A 7 2.91 -15.59 12.68
N GLU A 8 1.78 -15.89 12.04
CA GLU A 8 1.70 -16.89 10.97
C GLU A 8 1.68 -16.25 9.57
N SER A 9 1.18 -15.02 9.49
CA SER A 9 1.07 -14.26 8.24
C SER A 9 2.21 -13.27 8.10
N SER A 10 2.54 -12.90 6.86
CA SER A 10 3.47 -11.82 6.56
C SER A 10 2.74 -10.51 6.27
N TYR A 11 3.41 -9.41 6.59
CA TYR A 11 3.00 -8.03 6.36
C TYR A 11 4.14 -7.33 5.67
N ALA A 12 3.85 -6.56 4.64
CA ALA A 12 4.90 -5.85 3.92
C ALA A 12 4.43 -4.46 3.50
N VAL A 13 5.36 -3.52 3.51
CA VAL A 13 5.18 -2.18 2.94
C VAL A 13 6.36 -1.91 2.02
N PHE A 14 6.06 -1.59 0.79
CA PHE A 14 7.01 -1.11 -0.21
C PHE A 14 6.76 0.37 -0.42
N THR A 15 7.80 1.17 -0.32
CA THR A 15 7.69 2.63 -0.30
C THR A 15 8.63 3.24 -1.33
N SER A 16 8.10 4.16 -2.12
CA SER A 16 8.82 4.96 -3.10
C SER A 16 8.49 6.43 -2.93
N HIS A 17 9.14 7.29 -3.70
CA HIS A 17 8.83 8.71 -3.73
C HIS A 17 7.44 8.94 -4.32
N GLY A 18 6.62 9.71 -3.61
CA GLY A 18 5.27 10.09 -4.01
C GLY A 18 5.18 11.55 -4.48
N LEU A 19 3.99 12.12 -4.39
CA LEU A 19 3.75 13.53 -4.75
C LEU A 19 4.30 14.49 -3.73
N CYS A 20 4.79 15.62 -4.21
CA CYS A 20 5.26 16.74 -3.38
C CYS A 20 4.08 17.60 -2.89
N GLY A 21 3.32 17.09 -1.95
CA GLY A 21 2.23 17.81 -1.28
C GLY A 21 0.90 17.85 -2.05
N TYR A 22 -0.08 18.50 -1.43
CA TYR A 22 -1.47 18.56 -1.92
C TYR A 22 -1.73 19.52 -3.08
N ARG A 23 -0.74 20.34 -3.47
CA ARG A 23 -0.85 21.33 -4.55
C ARG A 23 -0.23 20.87 -5.86
N ASP A 24 0.34 19.67 -5.84
CA ASP A 24 0.89 19.08 -7.04
C ASP A 24 -0.21 18.94 -8.12
N PRO A 25 0.05 19.32 -9.37
CA PRO A 25 -0.94 19.18 -10.46
C PRO A 25 -1.38 17.73 -10.67
N ASP A 26 -0.54 16.76 -10.32
CA ASP A 26 -0.84 15.34 -10.42
C ASP A 26 -1.62 14.80 -9.20
N TYR A 27 -1.95 15.65 -8.21
CA TYR A 27 -2.65 15.17 -7.03
C TYR A 27 -4.04 14.59 -7.37
N ALA A 28 -4.85 15.27 -8.15
CA ALA A 28 -6.16 14.77 -8.54
C ALA A 28 -6.07 13.53 -9.46
N PRO A 29 -5.23 13.52 -10.52
CA PRO A 29 -4.96 12.32 -11.31
C PRO A 29 -4.54 11.11 -10.47
N LEU A 30 -3.59 11.29 -9.54
CA LEU A 30 -3.14 10.19 -8.69
C LEU A 30 -4.24 9.69 -7.74
N VAL A 31 -5.03 10.59 -7.14
CA VAL A 31 -6.17 10.19 -6.29
C VAL A 31 -7.16 9.33 -7.08
N ILE A 32 -7.49 9.69 -8.31
CA ILE A 32 -8.36 8.88 -9.19
C ILE A 32 -7.71 7.54 -9.52
N THR A 33 -6.43 7.52 -9.90
CA THR A 33 -5.68 6.29 -10.18
C THR A 33 -5.71 5.33 -8.98
N LEU A 34 -5.44 5.83 -7.78
CA LEU A 34 -5.48 5.04 -6.55
C LEU A 34 -6.89 4.56 -6.22
N THR A 35 -7.92 5.37 -6.49
CA THR A 35 -9.32 4.97 -6.31
C THR A 35 -9.68 3.79 -7.22
N ILE A 36 -9.23 3.79 -8.48
CA ILE A 36 -9.43 2.66 -9.41
C ILE A 36 -8.70 1.42 -8.89
N LEU A 37 -7.40 1.54 -8.55
CA LEU A 37 -6.59 0.39 -8.15
C LEU A 37 -7.07 -0.26 -6.85
N ASN A 38 -7.55 0.53 -5.89
CA ASN A 38 -7.99 0.05 -4.58
C ASN A 38 -9.49 -0.32 -4.52
N ALA A 39 -10.25 -0.11 -5.58
CA ALA A 39 -11.68 -0.43 -5.60
C ALA A 39 -11.91 -1.94 -5.34
N MET A 40 -13.05 -2.26 -4.71
CA MET A 40 -13.47 -3.65 -4.57
C MET A 40 -13.65 -4.28 -5.96
N GLU A 41 -13.20 -5.53 -6.09
CA GLU A 41 -13.22 -6.29 -7.36
C GLU A 41 -12.37 -5.69 -8.49
N SER A 42 -11.59 -4.65 -8.21
CA SER A 42 -10.60 -4.10 -9.13
C SER A 42 -9.30 -4.94 -9.16
N PHE A 43 -8.26 -4.42 -9.77
CA PHE A 43 -7.05 -5.16 -10.10
C PHE A 43 -6.33 -5.77 -8.88
N LEU A 44 -6.03 -4.96 -7.84
CA LEU A 44 -5.35 -5.47 -6.64
C LEU A 44 -6.21 -6.48 -5.88
N TRP A 45 -7.54 -6.24 -5.82
CA TRP A 45 -8.45 -7.16 -5.20
C TRP A 45 -8.49 -8.50 -5.96
N ARG A 46 -8.66 -8.47 -7.28
CA ARG A 46 -8.83 -9.66 -8.11
C ARG A 46 -7.57 -10.52 -8.15
N TYR A 47 -6.42 -9.91 -8.41
CA TYR A 47 -5.17 -10.63 -8.67
C TYR A 47 -4.37 -10.95 -7.40
N ILE A 48 -4.63 -10.29 -6.29
CA ILE A 48 -3.94 -10.56 -5.03
C ILE A 48 -4.88 -11.21 -4.03
N ARG A 49 -5.98 -10.54 -3.66
CA ARG A 49 -6.91 -11.08 -2.67
C ARG A 49 -7.72 -12.25 -3.25
N GLY A 50 -8.27 -12.12 -4.44
CA GLY A 50 -9.03 -13.16 -5.13
C GLY A 50 -8.20 -14.41 -5.43
N ALA A 51 -6.91 -14.24 -5.67
CA ALA A 51 -5.95 -15.34 -5.83
C ALA A 51 -5.45 -15.92 -4.48
N GLY A 52 -5.90 -15.44 -3.33
CA GLY A 52 -5.50 -15.93 -2.01
C GLY A 52 -4.07 -15.57 -1.59
N LEU A 53 -3.43 -14.59 -2.26
CA LEU A 53 -2.04 -14.20 -2.00
C LEU A 53 -1.90 -13.24 -0.81
N ALA A 54 -2.92 -12.45 -0.50
CA ALA A 54 -3.03 -11.64 0.70
C ALA A 54 -4.49 -11.38 1.05
N TYR A 55 -4.78 -11.15 2.32
CA TYR A 55 -6.11 -10.71 2.75
C TYR A 55 -6.42 -9.29 2.26
N GLY A 56 -5.41 -8.43 2.21
CA GLY A 56 -5.53 -7.08 1.68
C GLY A 56 -4.27 -6.65 0.93
N ALA A 57 -4.50 -5.91 -0.16
CA ALA A 57 -3.45 -5.21 -0.91
C ALA A 57 -3.99 -3.83 -1.26
N SER A 58 -3.19 -2.79 -1.04
CA SER A 58 -3.59 -1.42 -1.36
C SER A 58 -2.38 -0.54 -1.68
N ILE A 59 -2.58 0.49 -2.48
CA ILE A 59 -1.59 1.54 -2.72
C ILE A 59 -2.11 2.84 -2.12
N ARG A 60 -1.26 3.52 -1.33
CA ARG A 60 -1.61 4.77 -0.66
C ARG A 60 -0.54 5.81 -0.90
N ASN A 61 -0.95 7.03 -1.18
CA ASN A 61 -0.07 8.18 -1.24
C ASN A 61 -0.20 8.98 0.07
N ASP A 62 0.93 9.27 0.67
CA ASP A 62 1.07 10.22 1.78
C ASP A 62 1.75 11.49 1.24
N ALA A 63 0.92 12.49 0.95
CA ALA A 63 1.39 13.75 0.39
C ALA A 63 2.16 14.61 1.40
N GLU A 64 2.10 14.30 2.71
CA GLU A 64 2.82 15.04 3.75
C GLU A 64 4.25 14.56 3.90
N SER A 65 4.46 13.25 3.78
CA SER A 65 5.80 12.64 3.77
C SER A 65 6.40 12.51 2.37
N GLU A 66 5.67 12.88 1.32
CA GLU A 66 6.05 12.73 -0.09
C GLU A 66 6.36 11.28 -0.46
N GLN A 67 5.59 10.35 0.10
CA GLN A 67 5.79 8.92 -0.07
C GLN A 67 4.53 8.25 -0.64
N ILE A 68 4.77 7.21 -1.42
CA ILE A 68 3.73 6.31 -1.90
C ILE A 68 4.05 4.88 -1.49
N HIS A 69 3.03 4.16 -1.02
CA HIS A 69 3.19 2.87 -0.39
C HIS A 69 2.34 1.80 -1.07
N PHE A 70 2.93 0.65 -1.37
CA PHE A 70 2.20 -0.58 -1.62
C PHE A 70 2.19 -1.42 -0.34
N ILE A 71 1.00 -1.71 0.17
CA ILE A 71 0.80 -2.33 1.47
C ILE A 71 0.18 -3.71 1.28
N LEU A 72 0.82 -4.73 1.83
CA LEU A 72 0.32 -6.09 1.89
C LEU A 72 -0.04 -6.44 3.34
N TYR A 73 -1.28 -6.86 3.54
CA TYR A 73 -1.83 -7.18 4.84
C TYR A 73 -2.24 -8.64 4.92
N ARG A 74 -1.67 -9.39 5.88
CA ARG A 74 -1.93 -10.81 6.14
C ARG A 74 -1.77 -11.66 4.88
N ALA A 75 -0.55 -11.70 4.33
CA ALA A 75 -0.18 -12.56 3.22
C ALA A 75 0.45 -13.87 3.74
N PRO A 76 0.11 -15.05 3.20
CA PRO A 76 0.86 -16.26 3.48
C PRO A 76 2.35 -16.11 3.11
N ASN A 77 2.63 -15.40 2.01
CA ASN A 77 3.98 -15.05 1.57
C ASN A 77 3.95 -13.68 0.86
N ALA A 78 4.49 -12.66 1.53
CA ALA A 78 4.47 -11.29 1.01
C ALA A 78 5.26 -11.13 -0.30
N ALA A 79 6.32 -11.90 -0.52
CA ALA A 79 7.09 -11.81 -1.75
C ALA A 79 6.33 -12.35 -2.97
N LYS A 80 5.53 -13.41 -2.80
CA LYS A 80 4.64 -13.90 -3.86
C LYS A 80 3.56 -12.88 -4.20
N ALA A 81 2.93 -12.28 -3.18
CA ALA A 81 1.93 -11.23 -3.37
C ALA A 81 2.53 -9.99 -4.05
N PHE A 82 3.76 -9.60 -3.71
CA PHE A 82 4.50 -8.52 -4.36
C PHE A 82 4.78 -8.84 -5.83
N SER A 83 5.28 -10.04 -6.13
CA SER A 83 5.59 -10.44 -7.51
C SER A 83 4.36 -10.41 -8.41
N GLU A 84 3.21 -10.88 -7.91
CA GLU A 84 1.96 -10.84 -8.67
C GLU A 84 1.44 -9.42 -8.82
N GLY A 85 1.49 -8.62 -7.74
CA GLY A 85 1.17 -7.20 -7.79
C GLY A 85 2.01 -6.45 -8.84
N ARG A 86 3.32 -6.69 -8.89
CA ARG A 86 4.22 -6.11 -9.88
C ARG A 86 3.80 -6.44 -11.31
N LYS A 87 3.50 -7.71 -11.63
CA LYS A 87 3.07 -8.12 -12.97
C LYS A 87 1.81 -7.38 -13.43
N VAL A 88 0.81 -7.32 -12.55
CA VAL A 88 -0.45 -6.64 -12.85
C VAL A 88 -0.26 -5.14 -13.05
N ILE A 89 0.52 -4.50 -12.19
CA ILE A 89 0.82 -3.06 -12.30
C ILE A 89 1.64 -2.78 -13.56
N GLU A 90 2.63 -3.61 -13.89
CA GLU A 90 3.42 -3.50 -15.12
C GLU A 90 2.55 -3.68 -16.37
N ALA A 91 1.64 -4.66 -16.36
CA ALA A 91 0.68 -4.87 -17.43
C ALA A 91 -0.24 -3.65 -17.63
N LEU A 92 -0.73 -3.04 -16.56
CA LEU A 92 -1.53 -1.81 -16.60
C LEU A 92 -0.73 -0.59 -17.07
N ALA A 93 0.53 -0.47 -16.64
CA ALA A 93 1.38 0.67 -16.95
C ALA A 93 1.87 0.68 -18.41
N TYR A 94 2.08 -0.49 -19.01
CA TYR A 94 2.71 -0.61 -20.33
C TYR A 94 1.88 -1.40 -21.35
N GLY A 95 0.70 -1.91 -20.97
CA GLY A 95 -0.16 -2.69 -21.84
C GLY A 95 0.41 -4.07 -22.20
N THR A 96 1.35 -4.57 -21.41
CA THR A 96 1.93 -5.92 -21.60
C THR A 96 0.89 -6.99 -21.24
N PRO A 97 0.89 -8.17 -21.93
CA PRO A 97 0.01 -9.26 -21.53
C PRO A 97 0.49 -9.86 -20.19
N LEU A 98 -0.46 -10.40 -19.43
CA LEU A 98 -0.19 -11.24 -18.27
C LEU A 98 0.34 -12.63 -18.69
N ASP A 99 0.81 -13.42 -17.73
CA ASP A 99 1.40 -14.76 -17.98
C ASP A 99 0.43 -15.73 -18.69
N ASP A 100 -0.88 -15.55 -18.51
CA ASP A 100 -1.94 -16.32 -19.19
C ASP A 100 -2.32 -15.78 -20.59
N GLY A 101 -1.63 -14.74 -21.04
CA GLY A 101 -1.87 -14.06 -22.32
C GLY A 101 -3.04 -13.06 -22.28
N SER A 102 -3.75 -12.92 -21.15
CA SER A 102 -4.82 -11.92 -21.00
C SER A 102 -4.23 -10.50 -20.93
N ARG A 103 -5.06 -9.51 -21.30
CA ARG A 103 -4.70 -8.11 -21.21
C ARG A 103 -5.59 -7.40 -20.21
N VAL A 104 -4.98 -6.56 -19.40
CA VAL A 104 -5.66 -5.67 -18.47
C VAL A 104 -5.46 -4.23 -18.92
N ALA A 105 -6.51 -3.43 -18.82
CA ALA A 105 -6.46 -2.00 -19.16
C ALA A 105 -7.49 -1.25 -18.34
N PHE A 106 -7.27 0.04 -18.19
CA PHE A 106 -8.28 0.96 -17.66
C PHE A 106 -9.32 1.27 -18.74
N ASP A 107 -10.56 1.47 -18.35
CA ASP A 107 -11.64 1.89 -19.22
C ASP A 107 -12.40 3.12 -18.65
N GLU A 108 -13.22 3.74 -19.48
CA GLU A 108 -14.01 4.92 -19.10
C GLU A 108 -14.99 4.62 -17.96
N THR A 109 -15.50 3.40 -17.87
CA THR A 109 -16.43 2.99 -16.80
C THR A 109 -15.73 3.01 -15.45
N MET A 110 -14.50 2.50 -15.40
CA MET A 110 -13.66 2.54 -14.19
C MET A 110 -13.32 3.98 -13.80
N LEU A 111 -12.99 4.82 -14.79
CA LEU A 111 -12.68 6.22 -14.56
C LEU A 111 -13.88 6.98 -13.97
N GLU A 112 -15.04 6.87 -14.57
CA GLU A 112 -16.27 7.53 -14.10
C GLU A 112 -16.75 6.97 -12.75
N SER A 113 -16.59 5.67 -12.52
CA SER A 113 -16.86 5.04 -11.22
C SER A 113 -15.92 5.58 -10.11
N ALA A 114 -14.64 5.78 -10.42
CA ALA A 114 -13.68 6.35 -9.47
C ALA A 114 -13.99 7.82 -9.16
N LYS A 115 -14.36 8.62 -10.17
CA LYS A 115 -14.82 10.00 -9.96
C LYS A 115 -16.05 10.04 -9.06
N SER A 116 -17.04 9.19 -9.31
CA SER A 116 -18.25 9.07 -8.48
C SER A 116 -17.92 8.64 -7.05
N SER A 117 -17.01 7.68 -6.87
CA SER A 117 -16.55 7.22 -5.55
C SER A 117 -15.85 8.33 -4.78
N LEU A 118 -15.03 9.15 -5.45
CA LEU A 118 -14.39 10.31 -4.84
C LEU A 118 -15.43 11.36 -4.40
N HIS A 119 -16.47 11.62 -5.21
CA HIS A 119 -17.58 12.49 -4.83
C HIS A 119 -18.26 12.00 -3.56
N PHE A 120 -18.59 10.71 -3.52
CA PHE A 120 -19.22 10.10 -2.35
C PHE A 120 -18.33 10.21 -1.10
N SER A 121 -17.03 9.90 -1.21
CA SER A 121 -16.11 9.92 -0.06
C SER A 121 -15.94 11.32 0.54
N ILE A 122 -15.91 12.36 -0.29
CA ILE A 122 -15.81 13.75 0.19
C ILE A 122 -17.14 14.19 0.84
N ALA A 123 -18.29 13.83 0.25
CA ALA A 123 -19.58 14.14 0.83
C ALA A 123 -19.81 13.42 2.18
N ASP A 124 -19.39 12.16 2.28
CA ASP A 124 -19.48 11.36 3.49
C ASP A 124 -18.57 11.90 4.61
N ALA A 125 -17.34 12.31 4.27
CA ALA A 125 -16.43 12.95 5.24
C ALA A 125 -16.98 14.25 5.83
N GLU A 126 -17.84 14.96 5.11
CA GLU A 126 -18.51 16.18 5.57
C GLU A 126 -19.99 15.94 5.99
N GLY A 127 -20.38 14.69 6.22
CA GLY A 127 -21.78 14.29 6.48
C GLY A 127 -22.42 14.85 7.73
N THR A 128 -21.65 15.39 8.68
CA THR A 128 -22.15 16.09 9.88
C THR A 128 -21.41 17.40 10.08
N VAL A 129 -22.03 18.34 10.81
CA VAL A 129 -21.42 19.65 11.12
C VAL A 129 -20.07 19.47 11.86
N GLY A 130 -19.98 18.49 12.77
CA GLY A 130 -18.74 18.19 13.50
C GLY A 130 -17.65 17.64 12.58
N ALA A 131 -17.98 16.70 11.70
CA ALA A 131 -17.05 16.14 10.71
C ALA A 131 -16.57 17.22 9.74
N ALA A 132 -17.48 18.03 9.18
CA ALA A 132 -17.15 19.14 8.29
C ALA A 132 -16.24 20.19 8.96
N ALA A 133 -16.47 20.48 10.24
CA ALA A 133 -15.63 21.39 10.99
C ALA A 133 -14.22 20.82 11.20
N LEU A 134 -14.10 19.52 11.52
CA LEU A 134 -12.82 18.82 11.66
C LEU A 134 -12.05 18.80 10.35
N GLU A 135 -12.68 18.39 9.24
CA GLU A 135 -12.08 18.40 7.90
C GLU A 135 -11.60 19.81 7.52
N SER A 136 -12.43 20.84 7.76
CA SER A 136 -12.05 22.23 7.50
C SER A 136 -10.86 22.67 8.36
N PHE A 137 -10.78 22.24 9.62
CA PHE A 137 -9.64 22.53 10.50
C PHE A 137 -8.37 21.85 9.97
N VAL A 138 -8.44 20.56 9.64
CA VAL A 138 -7.32 19.80 9.08
C VAL A 138 -6.81 20.44 7.79
N ASP A 139 -7.72 20.74 6.86
CA ASP A 139 -7.36 21.34 5.57
C ASP A 139 -6.70 22.72 5.73
N VAL A 140 -7.25 23.57 6.61
CA VAL A 140 -6.77 24.96 6.77
C VAL A 140 -5.52 25.00 7.62
N ARG A 141 -5.48 24.29 8.75
CA ARG A 141 -4.43 24.45 9.77
C ARG A 141 -3.28 23.46 9.61
N LEU A 142 -3.56 22.21 9.28
CA LEU A 142 -2.54 21.18 9.14
C LEU A 142 -2.02 21.10 7.69
N LYS A 143 -2.92 20.91 6.73
CA LYS A 143 -2.53 20.79 5.31
C LYS A 143 -2.26 22.12 4.61
N ARG A 144 -2.62 23.25 5.22
CA ARG A 144 -2.44 24.63 4.68
C ARG A 144 -3.06 24.82 3.29
N MET A 145 -4.14 24.11 3.00
CA MET A 145 -4.81 24.09 1.70
C MET A 145 -5.93 25.13 1.56
N GLY A 146 -6.29 25.79 2.66
CA GLY A 146 -7.41 26.70 2.70
C GLY A 146 -8.77 25.98 2.66
N ARG A 147 -9.86 26.75 2.85
CA ARG A 147 -11.21 26.19 2.86
C ARG A 147 -11.63 25.65 1.50
N GLY A 148 -12.48 24.63 1.50
CA GLY A 148 -13.09 24.07 0.28
C GLY A 148 -12.09 23.25 -0.58
N ARG A 149 -11.11 22.61 0.04
CA ARG A 149 -10.17 21.70 -0.65
C ARG A 149 -10.95 20.58 -1.37
N GLY A 150 -11.93 19.94 -0.72
CA GLY A 150 -12.74 18.89 -1.32
C GLY A 150 -13.41 19.35 -2.62
N LYS A 151 -14.05 20.55 -2.63
CA LYS A 151 -14.67 21.10 -3.84
C LYS A 151 -13.64 21.33 -4.96
N ARG A 152 -12.46 21.86 -4.65
CA ARG A 152 -11.40 22.04 -5.66
C ARG A 152 -10.90 20.72 -6.21
N LEU A 153 -10.70 19.73 -5.32
CA LEU A 153 -10.30 18.38 -5.75
C LEU A 153 -11.33 17.75 -6.69
N LEU A 154 -12.63 17.88 -6.41
CA LEU A 154 -13.69 17.41 -7.30
C LEU A 154 -13.67 18.10 -8.67
N GLN A 155 -13.44 19.43 -8.69
CA GLN A 155 -13.31 20.17 -9.94
C GLN A 155 -12.10 19.71 -10.76
N GLN A 156 -10.96 19.45 -10.12
CA GLN A 156 -9.78 18.89 -10.79
C GLN A 156 -10.02 17.46 -11.26
N ALA A 157 -10.59 16.62 -10.40
CA ALA A 157 -10.88 15.22 -10.73
C ALA A 157 -11.84 15.06 -11.91
N SER A 158 -12.79 16.00 -12.11
CA SER A 158 -13.74 15.95 -13.25
C SER A 158 -13.04 16.03 -14.62
N SER A 159 -11.87 16.66 -14.70
CA SER A 159 -11.09 16.79 -15.93
C SER A 159 -10.03 15.71 -16.13
N VAL A 160 -9.88 14.78 -15.18
CA VAL A 160 -8.91 13.68 -15.29
C VAL A 160 -9.31 12.73 -16.42
N THR A 161 -8.35 12.35 -17.23
CA THR A 161 -8.48 11.45 -18.38
C THR A 161 -7.79 10.10 -18.12
N LEU A 162 -8.04 9.10 -19.00
CA LEU A 162 -7.32 7.83 -18.96
C LEU A 162 -5.81 8.00 -19.22
N ASP A 163 -5.43 8.99 -20.04
CA ASP A 163 -4.01 9.31 -20.27
C ASP A 163 -3.32 9.81 -18.99
N ASP A 164 -4.03 10.59 -18.17
CA ASP A 164 -3.53 11.02 -16.87
C ASP A 164 -3.37 9.84 -15.90
N VAL A 165 -4.32 8.91 -15.89
CA VAL A 165 -4.23 7.67 -15.09
C VAL A 165 -3.01 6.87 -15.54
N GLN A 166 -2.83 6.69 -16.86
CA GLN A 166 -1.70 5.96 -17.42
C GLN A 166 -0.35 6.61 -17.06
N ARG A 167 -0.26 7.93 -17.14
CA ARG A 167 0.91 8.70 -16.75
C ARG A 167 1.22 8.53 -15.26
N CYS A 168 0.21 8.61 -14.38
CA CYS A 168 0.38 8.38 -12.95
C CYS A 168 0.85 6.97 -12.62
N MET A 169 0.37 5.95 -13.35
CA MET A 169 0.85 4.58 -13.24
C MET A 169 2.35 4.48 -13.47
N GLN A 170 2.84 5.08 -14.55
CA GLN A 170 4.26 5.02 -14.92
C GLN A 170 5.14 5.85 -14.00
N GLN A 171 4.68 7.04 -13.62
CA GLN A 171 5.48 8.01 -12.87
C GLN A 171 5.55 7.73 -11.37
N TYR A 172 4.44 7.30 -10.75
CA TYR A 172 4.34 7.16 -9.29
C TYR A 172 4.16 5.71 -8.82
N ILE A 173 3.42 4.88 -9.58
CA ILE A 173 3.10 3.53 -9.12
C ILE A 173 4.21 2.53 -9.47
N MET A 174 4.72 2.56 -10.70
CA MET A 174 5.78 1.65 -11.14
C MET A 174 7.05 1.72 -10.28
N PRO A 175 7.54 2.92 -9.85
CA PRO A 175 8.72 3.01 -8.99
C PRO A 175 8.63 2.25 -7.66
N ILE A 176 7.43 1.95 -7.15
CA ILE A 176 7.25 1.14 -5.93
C ILE A 176 7.76 -0.29 -6.13
N PHE A 177 7.71 -0.78 -7.36
CA PHE A 177 8.04 -2.17 -7.72
C PHE A 177 9.47 -2.32 -8.27
N ASP A 178 10.27 -1.27 -8.20
CA ASP A 178 11.69 -1.27 -8.58
C ASP A 178 12.56 -1.08 -7.33
N ALA A 179 13.42 -2.05 -7.03
CA ALA A 179 14.30 -2.02 -5.87
C ALA A 179 15.34 -0.88 -5.89
N SER A 180 15.59 -0.26 -7.05
CA SER A 180 16.48 0.90 -7.16
C SER A 180 15.83 2.22 -6.70
N THR A 181 14.47 2.29 -6.69
CA THR A 181 13.69 3.47 -6.38
C THR A 181 12.78 3.28 -5.15
N SER A 182 12.72 2.06 -4.60
CA SER A 182 11.88 1.75 -3.47
C SER A 182 12.64 1.05 -2.34
N VAL A 183 12.09 1.15 -1.15
CA VAL A 183 12.52 0.41 0.03
C VAL A 183 11.39 -0.48 0.52
N CYS A 184 11.71 -1.59 1.20
CA CYS A 184 10.69 -2.45 1.76
C CYS A 184 10.92 -2.73 3.25
N ALA A 185 9.82 -2.81 3.98
CA ALA A 185 9.76 -3.32 5.33
C ALA A 185 8.84 -4.55 5.37
N VAL A 186 9.33 -5.65 5.95
CA VAL A 186 8.58 -6.92 6.01
C VAL A 186 8.63 -7.47 7.43
N SER A 187 7.45 -7.85 7.94
CA SER A 187 7.31 -8.67 9.14
C SER A 187 6.69 -10.01 8.75
N CYS A 188 7.27 -11.12 9.19
CA CYS A 188 6.84 -12.46 8.79
C CYS A 188 7.15 -13.50 9.88
N SER A 189 6.63 -14.73 9.73
CA SER A 189 6.98 -15.82 10.60
C SER A 189 8.43 -16.28 10.37
N LEU A 190 9.02 -16.90 11.39
CA LEU A 190 10.37 -17.49 11.28
C LEU A 190 10.46 -18.52 10.14
N SER A 191 9.40 -19.29 9.93
CA SER A 191 9.37 -20.35 8.90
C SER A 191 9.33 -19.80 7.47
N THR A 192 8.70 -18.65 7.25
CA THR A 192 8.56 -18.04 5.90
C THR A 192 9.67 -17.05 5.57
N ALA A 193 10.41 -16.58 6.58
CA ALA A 193 11.46 -15.57 6.42
C ALA A 193 12.52 -15.91 5.36
N PRO A 194 13.08 -17.14 5.29
CA PRO A 194 14.07 -17.46 4.26
C PRO A 194 13.51 -17.33 2.85
N SER A 195 12.32 -17.90 2.59
CA SER A 195 11.72 -17.87 1.25
C SER A 195 11.33 -16.47 0.79
N ILE A 196 10.88 -15.61 1.72
CA ILE A 196 10.56 -14.20 1.43
C ILE A 196 11.84 -13.43 1.12
N ARG A 197 12.90 -13.64 1.91
CA ARG A 197 14.20 -13.02 1.70
C ARG A 197 14.75 -13.33 0.31
N ASP A 198 14.87 -14.62 -0.02
CA ASP A 198 15.43 -15.08 -1.29
C ASP A 198 14.66 -14.49 -2.48
N ALA A 199 13.33 -14.49 -2.40
CA ALA A 199 12.49 -13.95 -3.46
C ALA A 199 12.63 -12.42 -3.59
N LEU A 200 12.69 -11.65 -2.49
CA LEU A 200 12.88 -10.19 -2.55
C LEU A 200 14.31 -9.83 -2.99
N GLN A 201 15.31 -10.62 -2.61
CA GLN A 201 16.68 -10.46 -3.14
C GLN A 201 16.73 -10.72 -4.65
N ALA A 202 15.99 -11.70 -5.16
CA ALA A 202 15.88 -11.93 -6.61
C ALA A 202 15.22 -10.74 -7.35
N HIS A 203 14.40 -9.93 -6.66
CA HIS A 203 13.88 -8.65 -7.16
C HIS A 203 14.84 -7.47 -6.98
N GLY A 204 16.04 -7.69 -6.41
CA GLY A 204 17.08 -6.67 -6.22
C GLY A 204 17.09 -5.96 -4.86
N TYR A 205 16.19 -6.34 -3.93
CA TYR A 205 16.19 -5.74 -2.59
C TYR A 205 17.34 -6.26 -1.71
N VAL A 206 18.01 -5.37 -1.00
CA VAL A 206 18.96 -5.74 0.05
C VAL A 206 18.21 -5.88 1.37
N MET A 207 18.16 -7.11 1.90
CA MET A 207 17.38 -7.44 3.11
C MET A 207 18.25 -7.50 4.34
N ASN A 208 18.08 -6.54 5.24
CA ASN A 208 18.70 -6.51 6.56
C ASN A 208 17.71 -7.00 7.61
N ASP A 209 18.21 -7.77 8.61
CA ASP A 209 17.38 -8.19 9.73
C ASP A 209 17.32 -7.10 10.79
N VAL A 210 16.15 -7.00 11.41
CA VAL A 210 15.86 -6.08 12.51
C VAL A 210 15.29 -6.91 13.65
N ASP A 211 16.00 -6.93 14.78
CA ASP A 211 15.51 -7.53 16.01
C ASP A 211 14.59 -6.58 16.73
N MET A 212 13.40 -7.06 17.10
CA MET A 212 12.48 -6.28 17.93
C MET A 212 12.94 -6.33 19.38
N PRO A 213 13.18 -5.19 20.04
CA PRO A 213 13.49 -5.17 21.46
C PRO A 213 12.30 -5.76 22.25
N GLY A 214 12.55 -6.88 22.97
CA GLY A 214 11.55 -7.60 23.77
C GLY A 214 11.04 -8.93 23.19
N GLY A 215 11.56 -9.38 22.06
CA GLY A 215 11.23 -10.67 21.45
C GLY A 215 12.35 -11.68 21.57
N ALA A 216 12.44 -12.37 22.70
CA ALA A 216 13.25 -13.54 23.00
C ALA A 216 14.57 -13.28 23.74
N SER A 217 14.59 -13.63 25.01
CA SER A 217 15.59 -14.51 25.65
C SER A 217 15.36 -14.61 27.15
N ASP A 218 14.15 -14.93 27.60
CA ASP A 218 13.96 -15.43 28.96
C ASP A 218 13.52 -16.90 28.97
N ALA A 219 14.13 -17.70 28.13
CA ALA A 219 14.05 -19.15 28.16
C ALA A 219 15.47 -19.69 28.37
N SER A 220 16.20 -19.18 29.38
CA SER A 220 17.40 -19.80 29.88
C SER A 220 17.36 -19.90 31.40
N SER A 221 17.10 -21.15 31.86
CA SER A 221 17.59 -21.71 33.14
C SER A 221 17.16 -21.01 34.44
N ASP A 222 15.96 -21.33 34.92
CA ASP A 222 15.78 -21.57 36.35
C ASP A 222 15.67 -23.07 36.62
N SER A 223 16.82 -23.71 36.67
CA SER A 223 16.98 -24.92 37.41
C SER A 223 17.08 -24.52 38.90
N ALA A 224 15.92 -24.28 39.51
CA ALA A 224 15.82 -24.17 40.95
C ALA A 224 16.17 -25.56 41.53
N SER A 225 17.35 -25.65 42.12
CA SER A 225 17.75 -26.67 43.04
C SER A 225 16.75 -26.69 44.21
N ASP A 226 15.99 -27.78 44.27
CA ASP A 226 15.21 -28.20 45.43
C ASP A 226 16.23 -28.53 46.56
N SER A 227 16.32 -27.65 47.53
CA SER A 227 17.00 -27.92 48.82
C SER A 227 15.91 -27.93 49.89
N GLY A 228 15.70 -29.14 50.41
CA GLY A 228 14.76 -29.48 51.46
C GLY A 228 14.84 -28.61 52.71
N TRP A 229 13.70 -28.51 53.33
CA TRP A 229 13.51 -28.16 54.73
C TRP A 229 12.87 -29.34 55.43
N ASP A 230 13.74 -30.18 56.07
CA ASP A 230 13.37 -30.99 57.22
C ASP A 230 13.59 -30.15 58.47
N ALA A 231 12.54 -29.92 59.27
CA ALA A 231 12.49 -29.85 60.72
C ALA A 231 11.15 -29.28 61.21
#